data_e51a5cf85f9006ef57f7ea973001149b
#
_entry.id   e51a5cf85f9006ef57f7ea973001149b
#
_cell.length_a   1.000
_cell.length_b   1.000
_cell.length_c   1.000
_cell.angle_alpha   90.00
_cell.angle_beta   90.00
_cell.angle_gamma   90.00
#
_symmetry.space_group_name_H-M   'P 1'
#
loop_
_entity.id
_entity.type
_entity.pdbx_description
1 polymer ?
#
loop_
_entity_poly.entity_id
_entity_poly.type
_entity_poly.pdbx_seq_one_letter_code
_entity_poly.pdbx_strand_id
1 'polypeptide(L)'
;MFNKLSPAPITEPKYRNLMIFAMLWMFIGAWVDASAHRYVIDELESFFTPWHGILYSGFGVVVLSAVYVKNKMKDYKFDVGILGASIFAIGGGSDAIWHTLLGIEVGIEPLITPSHLMLFLGAFLMLDHVFASRPDREHL
;
A
#
# COMPACT_ATOMS: atom_id res chain seq x y z
N MET A 1 21.70 -9.28 13.45
CA MET A 1 20.53 -8.56 13.96
C MET A 1 19.34 -8.59 13.00
N PHE A 2 19.55 -8.76 11.69
CA PHE A 2 18.50 -8.79 10.65
C PHE A 2 17.70 -10.10 10.55
N ASN A 3 18.19 -11.19 11.14
CA ASN A 3 17.55 -12.52 11.04
C ASN A 3 16.25 -12.67 11.86
N LYS A 4 15.88 -11.67 12.68
CA LYS A 4 14.63 -11.67 13.45
C LYS A 4 13.43 -11.05 12.70
N LEU A 5 13.68 -10.41 11.56
CA LEU A 5 12.67 -9.72 10.74
C LEU A 5 12.23 -10.54 9.51
N SER A 6 12.78 -11.75 9.35
CA SER A 6 12.33 -12.61 8.24
C SER A 6 10.89 -13.04 8.50
N PRO A 7 9.95 -12.68 7.61
CA PRO A 7 8.57 -13.10 7.76
C PRO A 7 8.48 -14.62 7.66
N ALA A 8 7.63 -15.23 8.48
CA ALA A 8 7.30 -16.63 8.32
C ALA A 8 6.60 -16.82 6.96
N PRO A 9 6.99 -17.86 6.17
CA PRO A 9 6.46 -18.02 4.82
C PRO A 9 4.94 -18.31 4.85
N ILE A 10 4.22 -17.76 3.89
CA ILE A 10 2.83 -18.12 3.63
C ILE A 10 2.83 -19.40 2.82
N THR A 11 2.71 -20.53 3.51
CA THR A 11 2.80 -21.87 2.91
C THR A 11 1.58 -22.26 2.09
N GLU A 12 0.39 -21.74 2.44
CA GLU A 12 -0.85 -22.05 1.73
C GLU A 12 -1.06 -21.14 0.52
N PRO A 13 -1.16 -21.68 -0.71
CA PRO A 13 -1.29 -20.88 -1.93
C PRO A 13 -2.50 -19.93 -1.92
N LYS A 14 -3.62 -20.33 -1.31
CA LYS A 14 -4.83 -19.50 -1.23
C LYS A 14 -4.61 -18.18 -0.50
N TYR A 15 -3.85 -18.20 0.60
CA TYR A 15 -3.55 -16.99 1.38
C TYR A 15 -2.49 -16.13 0.69
N ARG A 16 -1.52 -16.77 0.05
CA ARG A 16 -0.53 -16.06 -0.78
C ARG A 16 -1.20 -15.34 -1.95
N ASN A 17 -2.07 -16.03 -2.66
CA ASN A 17 -2.80 -15.45 -3.79
C ASN A 17 -3.73 -14.30 -3.34
N LEU A 18 -4.36 -14.44 -2.17
CA LEU A 18 -5.14 -13.35 -1.57
C LEU A 18 -4.29 -12.09 -1.33
N MET A 19 -3.10 -12.26 -0.72
CA MET A 19 -2.19 -11.13 -0.47
C MET A 19 -1.68 -10.50 -1.77
N ILE A 20 -1.34 -11.32 -2.78
CA ILE A 20 -0.92 -10.82 -4.09
C ILE A 20 -2.08 -10.04 -4.76
N PHE A 21 -3.29 -10.57 -4.74
CA PHE A 21 -4.46 -9.89 -5.30
C PHE A 21 -4.72 -8.54 -4.59
N ALA A 22 -4.65 -8.52 -3.27
CA ALA A 22 -4.82 -7.29 -2.49
C ALA A 22 -3.77 -6.23 -2.86
N MET A 23 -2.50 -6.63 -3.01
CA MET A 23 -1.42 -5.74 -3.43
C MET A 23 -1.63 -5.24 -4.87
N LEU A 24 -2.04 -6.11 -5.79
CA LEU A 24 -2.34 -5.70 -7.16
C LEU A 24 -3.46 -4.67 -7.21
N TRP A 25 -4.53 -4.85 -6.43
CA TRP A 25 -5.61 -3.87 -6.33
C TRP A 25 -5.09 -2.50 -5.89
N MET A 26 -4.31 -2.47 -4.81
CA MET A 26 -3.73 -1.22 -4.31
C MET A 26 -2.81 -0.54 -5.34
N PHE A 27 -1.96 -1.31 -6.05
CA PHE A 27 -1.07 -0.74 -7.07
C PHE A 27 -1.81 -0.26 -8.32
N ILE A 28 -2.86 -0.98 -8.74
CA ILE A 28 -3.74 -0.50 -9.82
C ILE A 28 -4.41 0.81 -9.38
N GLY A 29 -4.89 0.88 -8.14
CA GLY A 29 -5.45 2.10 -7.56
C GLY A 29 -4.46 3.26 -7.57
N ALA A 30 -3.21 3.01 -7.13
CA ALA A 30 -2.15 4.02 -7.15
C ALA A 30 -1.83 4.51 -8.57
N TRP A 31 -1.85 3.62 -9.56
CA TRP A 31 -1.63 4.00 -10.94
C TRP A 31 -2.79 4.80 -11.53
N VAL A 32 -4.01 4.40 -11.24
CA VAL A 32 -5.23 5.14 -11.66
C VAL A 32 -5.21 6.55 -11.06
N ASP A 33 -4.89 6.66 -9.78
CA ASP A 33 -4.80 7.92 -9.05
C ASP A 33 -3.72 8.84 -9.63
N ALA A 34 -2.49 8.36 -9.78
CA ALA A 34 -1.41 9.11 -10.41
C ALA A 34 -1.73 9.53 -11.85
N SER A 35 -2.47 8.68 -12.60
CA SER A 35 -2.92 9.01 -13.95
C SER A 35 -3.98 10.12 -13.93
N ALA A 36 -4.89 10.11 -12.96
CA ALA A 36 -5.90 11.15 -12.82
C ALA A 36 -5.26 12.51 -12.52
N HIS A 37 -4.29 12.58 -11.61
CA HIS A 37 -3.53 13.80 -11.33
C HIS A 37 -2.79 14.37 -12.55
N ARG A 38 -2.51 13.54 -13.53
CA ARG A 38 -1.84 13.97 -14.78
C ARG A 38 -2.79 14.38 -15.89
N TYR A 39 -3.94 13.70 -16.04
CA TYR A 39 -4.77 13.80 -17.23
C TYR A 39 -6.17 14.39 -16.99
N VAL A 40 -6.64 14.42 -15.72
CA VAL A 40 -8.01 14.85 -15.36
C VAL A 40 -7.95 16.13 -14.50
N ILE A 41 -7.23 17.13 -14.99
CA ILE A 41 -6.84 18.34 -14.25
C ILE A 41 -8.05 19.18 -13.82
N ASP A 42 -9.07 19.27 -14.68
CA ASP A 42 -10.19 20.19 -14.49
C ASP A 42 -11.29 19.68 -13.53
N GLU A 43 -11.20 18.43 -13.07
CA GLU A 43 -12.21 17.78 -12.23
C GLU A 43 -11.71 17.45 -10.81
N LEU A 44 -10.48 17.84 -10.46
CA LEU A 44 -9.85 17.53 -9.19
C LEU A 44 -10.14 18.63 -8.15
N GLU A 45 -11.41 18.79 -7.75
CA GLU A 45 -11.81 19.82 -6.79
C GLU A 45 -11.68 19.43 -5.31
N SER A 46 -11.47 18.14 -5.01
CA SER A 46 -11.39 17.65 -3.63
C SER A 46 -10.56 16.37 -3.50
N PHE A 47 -10.13 16.08 -2.26
CA PHE A 47 -9.48 14.79 -1.93
C PHE A 47 -10.40 13.58 -2.18
N PHE A 48 -11.70 13.72 -2.00
CA PHE A 48 -12.66 12.63 -2.14
C PHE A 48 -13.02 12.37 -3.61
N THR A 49 -12.08 11.83 -4.36
CA THR A 49 -12.25 11.45 -5.76
C THR A 49 -12.44 9.93 -5.90
N PRO A 50 -13.05 9.45 -7.00
CA PRO A 50 -13.10 8.02 -7.30
C PRO A 50 -11.72 7.36 -7.36
N TRP A 51 -10.71 8.08 -7.78
CA TRP A 51 -9.33 7.64 -7.92
C TRP A 51 -8.70 7.32 -6.57
N HIS A 52 -8.75 8.24 -5.63
CA HIS A 52 -8.37 8.01 -4.23
C HIS A 52 -9.19 6.87 -3.62
N GLY A 53 -10.50 6.78 -3.94
CA GLY A 53 -11.37 5.69 -3.49
C GLY A 53 -10.85 4.31 -3.91
N ILE A 54 -10.38 4.15 -5.15
CA ILE A 54 -9.80 2.89 -5.62
C ILE A 54 -8.49 2.58 -4.88
N LEU A 55 -7.60 3.56 -4.73
CA LEU A 55 -6.32 3.41 -4.02
C LEU A 55 -6.54 3.00 -2.56
N TYR A 56 -7.34 3.76 -1.81
CA TYR A 56 -7.53 3.52 -0.39
C TYR A 56 -8.41 2.29 -0.10
N SER A 57 -9.32 1.91 -1.00
CA SER A 57 -9.99 0.61 -0.90
C SER A 57 -9.00 -0.55 -1.06
N GLY A 58 -8.06 -0.43 -2.00
CA GLY A 58 -6.98 -1.40 -2.17
C GLY A 58 -6.12 -1.53 -0.92
N PHE A 59 -5.72 -0.41 -0.32
CA PHE A 59 -5.01 -0.40 0.95
C PHE A 59 -5.80 -1.11 2.06
N GLY A 60 -7.10 -0.81 2.20
CA GLY A 60 -7.98 -1.49 3.15
C GLY A 60 -8.02 -3.00 2.93
N VAL A 61 -8.11 -3.44 1.67
CA VAL A 61 -8.08 -4.88 1.31
C VAL A 61 -6.75 -5.53 1.70
N VAL A 62 -5.61 -4.86 1.53
CA VAL A 62 -4.28 -5.37 1.99
C VAL A 62 -4.28 -5.59 3.49
N VAL A 63 -4.70 -4.59 4.27
CA VAL A 63 -4.72 -4.69 5.74
C VAL A 63 -5.66 -5.77 6.22
N LEU A 64 -6.89 -5.82 5.69
CA LEU A 64 -7.89 -6.83 6.07
C LEU A 64 -7.44 -8.24 5.68
N SER A 65 -6.82 -8.40 4.52
CA SER A 65 -6.26 -9.68 4.07
C SER A 65 -5.13 -10.14 5.00
N ALA A 66 -4.23 -9.24 5.39
CA ALA A 66 -3.14 -9.55 6.33
C ALA A 66 -3.67 -9.99 7.69
N VAL A 67 -4.66 -9.30 8.23
CA VAL A 67 -5.34 -9.68 9.49
C VAL A 67 -6.02 -11.05 9.35
N TYR A 68 -6.70 -11.29 8.24
CA TYR A 68 -7.34 -12.58 7.97
C TYR A 68 -6.32 -13.72 7.90
N VAL A 69 -5.23 -13.53 7.14
CA VAL A 69 -4.15 -14.52 7.03
C VAL A 69 -3.52 -14.80 8.39
N LYS A 70 -3.22 -13.75 9.17
CA LYS A 70 -2.68 -13.90 10.54
C LYS A 70 -3.61 -14.71 11.44
N ASN A 71 -4.91 -14.52 11.35
CA ASN A 71 -5.87 -15.30 12.14
C ASN A 71 -5.94 -16.77 11.73
N LYS A 72 -5.64 -17.09 10.48
CA LYS A 72 -5.63 -18.46 9.95
C LYS A 72 -4.28 -19.16 10.09
N MET A 73 -3.20 -18.40 10.02
CA MET A 73 -1.82 -18.86 10.11
C MET A 73 -1.15 -18.15 11.30
N LYS A 74 -1.19 -18.74 12.48
CA LYS A 74 -0.71 -18.11 13.73
C LYS A 74 0.78 -17.75 13.70
N ASP A 75 1.57 -18.47 12.92
CA ASP A 75 3.01 -18.21 12.76
C ASP A 75 3.32 -17.09 11.77
N TYR A 76 2.33 -16.64 10.99
CA TYR A 76 2.49 -15.54 10.08
C TYR A 76 2.67 -14.21 10.82
N LYS A 77 3.75 -13.51 10.52
CA LYS A 77 4.10 -12.22 11.08
C LYS A 77 4.06 -11.16 9.97
N PHE A 78 3.33 -10.11 10.21
CA PHE A 78 3.21 -8.98 9.27
C PHE A 78 3.96 -7.73 9.78
N ASP A 79 5.12 -7.92 10.42
CA ASP A 79 5.81 -6.83 11.15
C ASP A 79 6.27 -5.70 10.21
N VAL A 80 7.00 -6.04 9.13
CA VAL A 80 7.40 -5.05 8.11
C VAL A 80 6.19 -4.50 7.35
N GLY A 81 5.20 -5.35 7.09
CA GLY A 81 3.94 -4.95 6.49
C GLY A 81 3.15 -3.96 7.36
N ILE A 82 3.12 -4.16 8.69
CA ILE A 82 2.49 -3.20 9.64
C ILE A 82 3.21 -1.87 9.60
N LEU A 83 4.55 -1.87 9.59
CA LEU A 83 5.32 -0.64 9.45
C LEU A 83 4.97 0.07 8.14
N GLY A 84 4.97 -0.66 7.03
CA GLY A 84 4.57 -0.13 5.72
C GLY A 84 3.16 0.41 5.71
N ALA A 85 2.19 -0.33 6.26
CA ALA A 85 0.81 0.10 6.37
C ALA A 85 0.64 1.36 7.24
N SER A 86 1.41 1.46 8.34
CA SER A 86 1.39 2.65 9.20
C SER A 86 1.94 3.87 8.49
N ILE A 87 3.07 3.73 7.78
CA ILE A 87 3.67 4.80 6.99
C ILE A 87 2.70 5.24 5.88
N PHE A 88 2.09 4.28 5.19
CA PHE A 88 1.10 4.56 4.14
C PHE A 88 -0.12 5.31 4.70
N ALA A 89 -0.66 4.89 5.84
CA ALA A 89 -1.80 5.55 6.48
C ALA A 89 -1.47 7.00 6.91
N ILE A 90 -0.27 7.22 7.47
CA ILE A 90 0.19 8.57 7.84
C ILE A 90 0.39 9.42 6.58
N GLY A 91 1.02 8.86 5.54
CA GLY A 91 1.19 9.53 4.25
C GLY A 91 -0.14 9.96 3.66
N GLY A 92 -1.13 9.06 3.60
CA GLY A 92 -2.46 9.34 3.08
C GLY A 92 -3.24 10.36 3.90
N GLY A 93 -3.13 10.31 5.23
CA GLY A 93 -3.71 11.33 6.10
C GLY A 93 -3.08 12.71 5.90
N SER A 94 -1.75 12.75 5.74
CA SER A 94 -1.01 13.98 5.44
C SER A 94 -1.38 14.55 4.08
N ASP A 95 -1.57 13.69 3.10
CA ASP A 95 -1.99 14.02 1.75
C ASP A 95 -3.41 14.62 1.72
N ALA A 96 -4.34 14.00 2.45
CA ALA A 96 -5.70 14.53 2.61
C ALA A 96 -5.72 15.94 3.24
N ILE A 97 -4.87 16.17 4.25
CA ILE A 97 -4.72 17.49 4.89
C ILE A 97 -4.12 18.48 3.90
N TRP A 98 -3.08 18.08 3.16
CA TRP A 98 -2.43 18.92 2.16
C TRP A 98 -3.43 19.39 1.10
N HIS A 99 -4.14 18.46 0.47
CA HIS A 99 -5.16 18.78 -0.55
C HIS A 99 -6.29 19.64 -0.01
N THR A 100 -6.67 19.47 1.26
CA THR A 100 -7.73 20.26 1.88
C THR A 100 -7.30 21.70 2.17
N LEU A 101 -6.05 21.90 2.58
CA LEU A 101 -5.55 23.21 3.02
C LEU A 101 -4.87 24.00 1.90
N LEU A 102 -4.18 23.33 1.00
CA LEU A 102 -3.32 23.95 -0.01
C LEU A 102 -3.85 23.77 -1.44
N GLY A 103 -4.88 22.95 -1.61
CA GLY A 103 -5.45 22.63 -2.90
C GLY A 103 -4.79 21.42 -3.56
N ILE A 104 -5.34 21.01 -4.69
CA ILE A 104 -4.83 19.86 -5.45
C ILE A 104 -3.76 20.35 -6.42
N GLU A 105 -2.59 19.79 -6.30
CA GLU A 105 -1.48 20.02 -7.21
C GLU A 105 -1.64 19.14 -8.46
N VAL A 106 -1.31 19.68 -9.61
CA VAL A 106 -1.41 19.00 -10.91
C VAL A 106 -0.05 18.86 -11.55
N GLY A 107 0.19 17.73 -12.23
CA GLY A 107 1.45 17.47 -12.93
C GLY A 107 2.24 16.31 -12.32
N ILE A 108 3.56 16.34 -12.46
CA ILE A 108 4.47 15.33 -11.92
C ILE A 108 5.04 15.76 -10.56
N GLU A 109 5.13 17.03 -10.29
CA GLU A 109 5.71 17.60 -9.08
C GLU A 109 5.01 17.11 -7.79
N PRO A 110 3.68 16.96 -7.76
CA PRO A 110 2.97 16.38 -6.61
C PRO A 110 3.48 15.01 -6.18
N LEU A 111 3.92 14.18 -7.11
CA LEU A 111 4.43 12.84 -6.81
C LEU A 111 5.71 12.84 -5.95
N ILE A 112 6.37 13.99 -5.80
CA ILE A 112 7.62 14.14 -5.04
C ILE A 112 7.37 14.84 -3.68
N THR A 113 6.12 15.09 -3.33
CA THR A 113 5.79 15.67 -2.03
C THR A 113 6.08 14.68 -0.88
N PRO A 114 6.34 15.16 0.34
CA PRO A 114 6.60 14.29 1.49
C PRO A 114 5.48 13.26 1.73
N SER A 115 4.21 13.63 1.53
CA SER A 115 3.05 12.74 1.67
C SER A 115 3.11 11.58 0.66
N HIS A 116 3.36 11.88 -0.62
CA HIS A 116 3.48 10.86 -1.66
C HIS A 116 4.72 9.98 -1.48
N LEU A 117 5.86 10.54 -1.04
CA LEU A 117 7.03 9.73 -0.72
C LEU A 117 6.76 8.74 0.42
N MET A 118 5.96 9.13 1.42
CA MET A 118 5.51 8.21 2.48
C MET A 118 4.56 7.14 1.94
N LEU A 119 3.64 7.49 1.05
CA LEU A 119 2.76 6.53 0.38
C LEU A 119 3.58 5.49 -0.42
N PHE A 120 4.57 5.93 -1.20
CA PHE A 120 5.45 5.02 -1.94
C PHE A 120 6.28 4.13 -1.03
N LEU A 121 6.89 4.69 0.02
CA LEU A 121 7.68 3.91 0.97
C LEU A 121 6.80 2.87 1.68
N GLY A 122 5.62 3.26 2.14
CA GLY A 122 4.67 2.36 2.80
C GLY A 122 4.22 1.23 1.88
N ALA A 123 3.85 1.55 0.64
CA ALA A 123 3.48 0.57 -0.38
C ALA A 123 4.62 -0.40 -0.69
N PHE A 124 5.86 0.12 -0.82
CA PHE A 124 7.05 -0.70 -1.08
C PHE A 124 7.34 -1.68 0.06
N LEU A 125 7.25 -1.24 1.32
CA LEU A 125 7.45 -2.10 2.48
C LEU A 125 6.39 -3.20 2.58
N MET A 126 5.13 -2.89 2.30
CA MET A 126 4.06 -3.90 2.24
C MET A 126 4.32 -4.90 1.12
N LEU A 127 4.75 -4.45 -0.05
CA LEU A 127 5.07 -5.30 -1.19
C LEU A 127 6.27 -6.21 -0.89
N ASP A 128 7.37 -5.64 -0.37
CA ASP A 128 8.56 -6.42 0.01
C ASP A 128 8.20 -7.51 1.02
N HIS A 129 7.36 -7.18 2.00
CA HIS A 129 6.88 -8.16 2.97
C HIS A 129 6.14 -9.34 2.32
N VAL A 130 5.22 -9.07 1.38
CA VAL A 130 4.45 -10.12 0.68
C VAL A 130 5.39 -10.99 -0.17
N PHE A 131 6.37 -10.39 -0.84
CA PHE A 131 7.36 -11.13 -1.62
C PHE A 131 8.37 -11.90 -0.73
N ALA A 132 8.78 -11.34 0.40
CA ALA A 132 9.66 -12.00 1.35
C ALA A 132 9.01 -13.22 2.05
N SER A 133 7.68 -13.24 2.13
CA SER A 133 6.91 -14.35 2.70
C SER A 133 6.75 -15.56 1.75
N ARG A 134 7.53 -15.65 0.67
CA ARG A 134 7.49 -16.80 -0.24
C ARG A 134 8.26 -17.99 0.32
N PRO A 135 7.73 -19.24 0.17
CA PRO A 135 8.40 -20.44 0.65
C PRO A 135 9.78 -20.70 0.00
N ASP A 136 9.97 -20.20 -1.23
CA ASP A 136 11.12 -20.54 -2.06
C ASP A 136 12.41 -19.76 -1.68
N ARG A 137 12.34 -18.83 -0.72
CA ARG A 137 13.51 -18.03 -0.29
C ARG A 137 14.48 -18.76 0.64
N GLU A 138 14.11 -19.93 1.16
CA GLU A 138 15.01 -20.68 2.04
C GLU A 138 16.18 -21.38 1.28
N HIS A 139 16.18 -21.30 -0.07
CA HIS A 139 17.18 -21.96 -0.92
C HIS A 139 18.06 -20.99 -1.73
N LEU A 140 18.00 -19.69 -1.46
CA LEU A 140 18.87 -18.66 -2.03
C LEU A 140 19.77 -18.03 -0.97
#